data_e07c50c4df1a71a32455a6328d2c40e7
#
_entry.id   e07c50c4df1a71a32455a6328d2c40e7
#
_cell.length_a   1.000
_cell.length_b   1.000
_cell.length_c   1.000
_cell.angle_alpha   90.00
_cell.angle_beta   90.00
_cell.angle_gamma   90.00
#
_symmetry.space_group_name_H-M   'P 1'
#
loop_
_entity.id
_entity.type
_entity.pdbx_description
1 polymer ?
#
loop_
_entity_poly.entity_id
_entity_poly.type
_entity_poly.pdbx_seq_one_letter_code
_entity_poly.pdbx_strand_id
1 'polypeptide(L)'
;MAKKNGAQSVETIPGRKIVLSAGVGKTNIDELKWLTDTVLASASAWKSTGWAYIADCSQMSPVTPAEGSELVTMTKKFVNAGCKAFAFAEGKSIMLKVQAQKNTQRSETGVLEGHFVTVDEALAWLKNEVNI
;
A
#
# COMPACT_ATOMS: atom_id res chain seq x y z
N MET A 1 12.77 8.49 7.89
CA MET A 1 11.82 9.49 8.43
C MET A 1 10.55 9.51 7.59
N ALA A 2 9.40 9.54 8.25
CA ALA A 2 8.12 9.55 7.54
C ALA A 2 7.85 10.91 6.88
N LYS A 3 7.32 10.87 5.64
CA LYS A 3 6.80 12.03 4.94
C LYS A 3 5.29 12.05 5.12
N LYS A 4 4.68 13.23 5.21
CA LYS A 4 3.23 13.37 5.48
C LYS A 4 2.57 14.36 4.54
N ASN A 5 1.31 14.07 4.20
CA ASN A 5 0.43 14.99 3.50
C ASN A 5 -1.03 14.68 3.93
N GLY A 6 -1.64 15.57 4.70
CA GLY A 6 -2.99 15.38 5.19
C GLY A 6 -3.12 14.09 5.99
N ALA A 7 -4.04 13.23 5.58
CA ALA A 7 -4.30 11.96 6.24
C ALA A 7 -3.21 10.89 5.96
N GLN A 8 -2.33 11.11 4.98
CA GLN A 8 -1.39 10.09 4.51
C GLN A 8 0.03 10.32 5.03
N SER A 9 0.74 9.23 5.31
CA SER A 9 2.17 9.24 5.60
C SER A 9 2.88 8.11 4.85
N VAL A 10 4.17 8.31 4.54
CA VAL A 10 4.99 7.33 3.82
C VAL A 10 6.36 7.25 4.45
N GLU A 11 6.86 6.03 4.68
CA GLU A 11 8.21 5.78 5.15
C GLU A 11 8.73 4.46 4.57
N THR A 12 10.05 4.27 4.61
CA THR A 12 10.68 3.01 4.25
C THR A 12 11.06 2.22 5.50
N ILE A 13 11.04 0.89 5.41
CA ILE A 13 11.45 0.03 6.52
C ILE A 13 12.98 -0.14 6.46
N PRO A 14 13.71 0.21 7.53
CA PRO A 14 15.17 0.13 7.54
C PRO A 14 15.68 -1.29 7.20
N GLY A 15 16.67 -1.35 6.28
CA GLY A 15 17.31 -2.61 5.90
C GLY A 15 16.47 -3.53 5.03
N ARG A 16 15.28 -3.12 4.60
CA ARG A 16 14.38 -3.93 3.77
C ARG A 16 13.84 -3.10 2.61
N LYS A 17 13.49 -3.78 1.52
CA LYS A 17 12.93 -3.10 0.33
C LYS A 17 11.41 -3.02 0.44
N ILE A 18 10.96 -2.29 1.46
CA ILE A 18 9.54 -2.14 1.79
C ILE A 18 9.23 -0.65 1.97
N VAL A 19 8.16 -0.20 1.31
CA VAL A 19 7.58 1.11 1.55
C VAL A 19 6.29 0.90 2.34
N LEU A 20 6.16 1.61 3.44
CA LEU A 20 4.99 1.60 4.31
C LEU A 20 4.24 2.92 4.19
N SER A 21 2.95 2.86 3.87
CA SER A 21 2.08 4.01 4.01
C SER A 21 1.08 3.80 5.13
N ALA A 22 0.65 4.88 5.76
CA ALA A 22 -0.40 4.86 6.77
C ALA A 22 -1.36 6.01 6.50
N GLY A 23 -2.65 5.73 6.66
CA GLY A 23 -3.69 6.74 6.57
C GLY A 23 -4.48 6.80 7.87
N VAL A 24 -4.96 8.01 8.21
CA VAL A 24 -5.78 8.23 9.41
C VAL A 24 -7.00 9.05 9.00
N GLY A 25 -8.20 8.52 9.26
CA GLY A 25 -9.43 9.19 8.93
C GLY A 25 -9.74 9.20 7.44
N LYS A 26 -10.32 10.29 6.97
CA LYS A 26 -10.77 10.41 5.58
C LYS A 26 -9.65 10.97 4.69
N THR A 27 -9.41 10.30 3.56
CA THR A 27 -8.47 10.75 2.52
C THR A 27 -9.22 11.44 1.37
N ASN A 28 -8.47 11.95 0.38
CA ASN A 28 -9.00 12.54 -0.84
C ASN A 28 -8.09 12.22 -2.03
N ILE A 29 -8.53 12.56 -3.24
CA ILE A 29 -7.81 12.25 -4.48
C ILE A 29 -6.40 12.87 -4.49
N ASP A 30 -6.26 14.12 -4.07
CA ASP A 30 -4.97 14.81 -4.08
C ASP A 30 -3.97 14.13 -3.15
N GLU A 31 -4.41 13.71 -1.96
CA GLU A 31 -3.59 12.94 -1.03
C GLU A 31 -3.17 11.59 -1.62
N LEU A 32 -4.07 10.91 -2.32
CA LEU A 32 -3.77 9.62 -2.95
C LEU A 32 -2.78 9.76 -4.11
N LYS A 33 -2.86 10.84 -4.88
CA LYS A 33 -1.87 11.12 -5.91
C LYS A 33 -0.50 11.42 -5.31
N TRP A 34 -0.46 12.21 -4.24
CA TRP A 34 0.77 12.46 -3.51
C TRP A 34 1.36 11.15 -2.96
N LEU A 35 0.50 10.30 -2.38
CA LEU A 35 0.90 8.98 -1.87
C LEU A 35 1.55 8.15 -2.97
N THR A 36 0.90 8.05 -4.13
CA THR A 36 1.42 7.31 -5.28
C THR A 36 2.81 7.81 -5.68
N ASP A 37 2.96 9.11 -5.87
CA ASP A 37 4.23 9.70 -6.30
C ASP A 37 5.33 9.52 -5.25
N THR A 38 4.98 9.65 -3.97
CA THR A 38 5.95 9.53 -2.87
C THR A 38 6.43 8.09 -2.70
N VAL A 39 5.54 7.12 -2.82
CA VAL A 39 5.91 5.70 -2.77
C VAL A 39 6.80 5.34 -3.96
N LEU A 40 6.45 5.77 -5.16
CA LEU A 40 7.26 5.51 -6.36
C LEU A 40 8.66 6.10 -6.23
N ALA A 41 8.78 7.33 -5.73
CA ALA A 41 10.07 7.95 -5.49
C ALA A 41 10.89 7.17 -4.45
N SER A 42 10.26 6.71 -3.37
CA SER A 42 10.91 5.96 -2.30
C SER A 42 11.43 4.60 -2.79
N ALA A 43 10.74 3.96 -3.74
CA ALA A 43 11.08 2.64 -4.26
C ALA A 43 11.91 2.69 -5.54
N SER A 44 12.28 3.86 -6.04
CA SER A 44 12.89 4.02 -7.37
C SER A 44 14.19 3.21 -7.54
N ALA A 45 14.99 3.04 -6.49
CA ALA A 45 16.22 2.27 -6.53
C ALA A 45 15.98 0.76 -6.61
N TRP A 46 14.75 0.29 -6.38
CA TRP A 46 14.41 -1.14 -6.27
C TRP A 46 13.61 -1.68 -7.46
N LYS A 47 13.43 -0.89 -8.49
CA LYS A 47 12.58 -1.26 -9.64
C LYS A 47 13.02 -2.58 -10.27
N SER A 48 14.33 -2.78 -10.47
CA SER A 48 14.86 -3.98 -11.13
C SER A 48 14.98 -5.19 -10.18
N THR A 49 15.12 -4.96 -8.88
CA THR A 49 15.30 -6.04 -7.88
C THR A 49 13.98 -6.45 -7.22
N GLY A 50 12.96 -5.61 -7.29
CA GLY A 50 11.67 -5.84 -6.66
C GLY A 50 11.59 -5.28 -5.25
N TRP A 51 10.37 -4.96 -4.84
CA TRP A 51 10.07 -4.38 -3.53
C TRP A 51 8.63 -4.73 -3.13
N ALA A 52 8.27 -4.40 -1.92
CA ALA A 52 6.93 -4.64 -1.41
C ALA A 52 6.33 -3.37 -0.82
N TYR A 53 5.01 -3.32 -0.84
CA TYR A 53 4.24 -2.20 -0.31
C TYR A 53 3.35 -2.68 0.84
N ILE A 54 3.39 -1.95 1.96
CA ILE A 54 2.47 -2.15 3.08
C ILE A 54 1.57 -0.93 3.19
N ALA A 55 0.27 -1.15 3.15
CA ALA A 55 -0.73 -0.12 3.40
C ALA A 55 -1.33 -0.34 4.79
N ASP A 56 -0.99 0.52 5.74
CA ASP A 56 -1.65 0.54 7.05
C ASP A 56 -2.88 1.41 6.97
N CYS A 57 -4.02 0.80 6.74
CA CYS A 57 -5.32 1.46 6.67
C CYS A 57 -6.21 1.14 7.88
N SER A 58 -5.62 0.64 8.96
CA SER A 58 -6.37 0.25 10.17
C SER A 58 -7.13 1.42 10.82
N GLN A 59 -6.70 2.65 10.58
CA GLN A 59 -7.34 3.85 11.13
C GLN A 59 -7.98 4.73 10.06
N MET A 60 -8.10 4.22 8.84
CA MET A 60 -8.74 4.94 7.74
C MET A 60 -10.25 4.75 7.74
N SER A 61 -10.95 5.77 7.26
CA SER A 61 -12.35 5.64 6.84
C SER A 61 -12.43 4.94 5.49
N PRO A 62 -13.52 4.24 5.19
CA PRO A 62 -13.74 3.66 3.86
C PRO A 62 -13.64 4.72 2.75
N VAL A 63 -13.17 4.30 1.58
CA VAL A 63 -12.96 5.20 0.45
C VAL A 63 -14.21 5.31 -0.42
N THR A 64 -14.34 6.45 -1.11
CA THR A 64 -15.39 6.65 -2.12
C THR A 64 -15.07 5.89 -3.41
N PRO A 65 -16.04 5.70 -4.34
CA PRO A 65 -15.75 5.09 -5.64
C PRO A 65 -14.66 5.82 -6.44
N ALA A 66 -14.61 7.14 -6.40
CA ALA A 66 -13.58 7.92 -7.09
C ALA A 66 -12.19 7.68 -6.48
N GLU A 67 -12.10 7.64 -5.16
CA GLU A 67 -10.86 7.29 -4.45
C GLU A 67 -10.45 5.85 -4.74
N GLY A 68 -11.41 4.93 -4.79
CA GLY A 68 -11.15 3.54 -5.18
C GLY A 68 -10.54 3.43 -6.57
N SER A 69 -11.00 4.21 -7.54
CA SER A 69 -10.44 4.26 -8.89
C SER A 69 -9.00 4.78 -8.88
N GLU A 70 -8.70 5.76 -8.06
CA GLU A 70 -7.33 6.27 -7.89
C GLU A 70 -6.41 5.19 -7.29
N LEU A 71 -6.91 4.40 -6.34
CA LEU A 71 -6.16 3.29 -5.76
C LEU A 71 -5.89 2.17 -6.78
N VAL A 72 -6.81 1.93 -7.71
CA VAL A 72 -6.60 1.01 -8.83
C VAL A 72 -5.45 1.50 -9.71
N THR A 73 -5.44 2.77 -10.06
CA THR A 73 -4.36 3.40 -10.83
C THR A 73 -3.03 3.29 -10.10
N MET A 74 -3.02 3.57 -8.80
CA MET A 74 -1.84 3.43 -7.94
C MET A 74 -1.28 2.01 -7.99
N THR A 75 -2.13 1.00 -7.86
CA THR A 75 -1.71 -0.40 -7.89
C THR A 75 -1.00 -0.73 -9.20
N LYS A 76 -1.56 -0.32 -10.33
CA LYS A 76 -0.93 -0.53 -11.64
C LYS A 76 0.45 0.13 -11.74
N LYS A 77 0.57 1.36 -11.25
CA LYS A 77 1.84 2.09 -11.26
C LYS A 77 2.90 1.40 -10.38
N PHE A 78 2.51 0.92 -9.20
CA PHE A 78 3.43 0.23 -8.30
C PHE A 78 3.95 -1.08 -8.91
N VAL A 79 3.06 -1.88 -9.49
CA VAL A 79 3.46 -3.15 -10.13
C VAL A 79 4.39 -2.87 -11.31
N ASN A 80 4.09 -1.87 -12.14
CA ASN A 80 4.96 -1.47 -13.24
C ASN A 80 6.33 -0.96 -12.77
N ALA A 81 6.43 -0.48 -11.54
CA ALA A 81 7.68 -0.01 -10.94
C ALA A 81 8.39 -1.09 -10.12
N GLY A 82 8.00 -2.36 -10.24
CA GLY A 82 8.68 -3.49 -9.62
C GLY A 82 8.12 -3.95 -8.30
N CYS A 83 6.93 -3.47 -7.89
CA CYS A 83 6.29 -3.95 -6.67
C CYS A 83 5.80 -5.39 -6.85
N LYS A 84 6.27 -6.30 -5.99
CA LYS A 84 5.96 -7.74 -6.08
C LYS A 84 4.85 -8.18 -5.15
N ALA A 85 4.58 -7.43 -4.10
CA ALA A 85 3.57 -7.82 -3.12
C ALA A 85 2.96 -6.60 -2.44
N PHE A 86 1.67 -6.70 -2.19
CA PHE A 86 0.90 -5.73 -1.39
C PHE A 86 0.46 -6.41 -0.11
N ALA A 87 0.76 -5.81 1.03
CA ALA A 87 0.29 -6.26 2.32
C ALA A 87 -0.59 -5.16 2.93
N PHE A 88 -1.81 -5.52 3.27
CA PHE A 88 -2.77 -4.58 3.87
C PHE A 88 -2.89 -4.87 5.36
N ALA A 89 -2.67 -3.86 6.20
CA ALA A 89 -2.94 -3.90 7.62
C ALA A 89 -4.23 -3.12 7.86
N GLU A 90 -5.33 -3.84 8.03
CA GLU A 90 -6.68 -3.26 8.04
C GLU A 90 -7.33 -3.27 9.41
N GLY A 91 -6.57 -3.69 10.43
CA GLY A 91 -7.16 -3.93 11.73
C GLY A 91 -8.22 -5.01 11.61
N LYS A 92 -9.36 -4.80 12.24
CA LYS A 92 -10.48 -5.75 12.19
C LYS A 92 -11.61 -5.30 11.25
N SER A 93 -11.34 -4.35 10.34
CA SER A 93 -12.35 -3.81 9.44
C SER A 93 -12.56 -4.73 8.23
N ILE A 94 -13.70 -5.41 8.20
CA ILE A 94 -14.09 -6.23 7.04
C ILE A 94 -14.32 -5.35 5.82
N MET A 95 -14.89 -4.16 5.98
CA MET A 95 -15.16 -3.25 4.88
C MET A 95 -13.88 -2.78 4.19
N LEU A 96 -12.86 -2.39 4.95
CA LEU A 96 -11.57 -1.98 4.39
C LEU A 96 -10.90 -3.14 3.65
N LYS A 97 -10.97 -4.35 4.21
CA LYS A 97 -10.45 -5.55 3.56
C LYS A 97 -11.14 -5.81 2.21
N VAL A 98 -12.46 -5.74 2.18
CA VAL A 98 -13.22 -5.95 0.94
C VAL A 98 -12.89 -4.88 -0.09
N GLN A 99 -12.78 -3.62 0.31
CA GLN A 99 -12.39 -2.54 -0.60
C GLN A 99 -10.99 -2.75 -1.17
N ALA A 100 -10.02 -3.13 -0.33
CA ALA A 100 -8.66 -3.42 -0.77
C ALA A 100 -8.63 -4.58 -1.78
N GLN A 101 -9.33 -5.67 -1.49
CA GLN A 101 -9.42 -6.82 -2.39
C GLN A 101 -10.02 -6.44 -3.74
N LYS A 102 -11.10 -5.67 -3.75
CA LYS A 102 -11.75 -5.23 -5.00
C LYS A 102 -10.84 -4.32 -5.82
N ASN A 103 -10.15 -3.39 -5.17
CA ASN A 103 -9.25 -2.47 -5.87
C ASN A 103 -8.07 -3.22 -6.49
N THR A 104 -7.49 -4.20 -5.79
CA THR A 104 -6.41 -5.02 -6.33
C THR A 104 -6.90 -5.85 -7.51
N GLN A 105 -8.07 -6.47 -7.40
CA GLN A 105 -8.69 -7.24 -8.47
C GLN A 105 -8.95 -6.37 -9.72
N ARG A 106 -9.52 -5.17 -9.52
CA ARG A 106 -9.80 -4.23 -10.61
C ARG A 106 -8.53 -3.71 -11.29
N SER A 107 -7.39 -3.75 -10.63
CA SER A 107 -6.11 -3.37 -11.25
C SER A 107 -5.65 -4.35 -12.32
N GLU A 108 -6.14 -5.58 -12.29
CA GLU A 108 -5.81 -6.67 -13.22
C GLU A 108 -4.30 -6.95 -13.32
N THR A 109 -3.55 -6.64 -12.26
CA THR A 109 -2.09 -6.84 -12.23
C THR A 109 -1.70 -8.24 -11.81
N GLY A 110 -2.58 -8.95 -11.09
CA GLY A 110 -2.25 -10.24 -10.49
C GLY A 110 -1.21 -10.17 -9.39
N VAL A 111 -0.94 -8.98 -8.83
CA VAL A 111 0.04 -8.81 -7.76
C VAL A 111 -0.34 -9.66 -6.55
N LEU A 112 0.67 -10.25 -5.92
CA LEU A 112 0.47 -11.02 -4.68
C LEU A 112 -0.03 -10.07 -3.58
N GLU A 113 -1.11 -10.44 -2.90
CA GLU A 113 -1.64 -9.63 -1.80
C GLU A 113 -1.91 -10.47 -0.55
N GLY A 114 -1.73 -9.86 0.60
CA GLY A 114 -2.06 -10.42 1.89
C GLY A 114 -2.80 -9.42 2.75
N HIS A 115 -3.61 -9.93 3.69
CA HIS A 115 -4.44 -9.11 4.57
C HIS A 115 -4.16 -9.48 6.01
N PHE A 116 -3.90 -8.47 6.84
CA PHE A 116 -3.44 -8.65 8.22
C PHE A 116 -4.11 -7.65 9.16
N VAL A 117 -4.10 -7.96 10.44
CA VAL A 117 -4.61 -7.03 11.45
C VAL A 117 -3.59 -5.93 11.74
N THR A 118 -2.30 -6.27 11.76
CA THR A 118 -1.23 -5.34 12.14
C THR A 118 -0.12 -5.28 11.09
N VAL A 119 0.64 -4.18 11.14
CA VAL A 119 1.84 -4.01 10.31
C VAL A 119 2.89 -5.08 10.64
N ASP A 120 3.05 -5.45 11.92
CA ASP A 120 4.02 -6.48 12.32
C ASP A 120 3.73 -7.83 11.67
N GLU A 121 2.46 -8.21 11.57
CA GLU A 121 2.06 -9.43 10.86
C GLU A 121 2.38 -9.34 9.37
N ALA A 122 2.15 -8.19 8.75
CA ALA A 122 2.49 -7.94 7.34
C ALA A 122 4.00 -8.05 7.11
N LEU A 123 4.81 -7.46 7.98
CA LEU A 123 6.27 -7.54 7.91
C LEU A 123 6.77 -8.97 8.01
N ALA A 124 6.18 -9.77 8.92
CA ALA A 124 6.54 -11.18 9.08
C ALA A 124 6.17 -11.99 7.82
N TRP A 125 5.01 -11.76 7.25
CA TRP A 125 4.58 -12.43 6.03
C TRP A 125 5.50 -12.13 4.85
N LEU A 126 5.88 -10.87 4.66
CA LEU A 126 6.78 -10.47 3.59
C LEU A 126 8.14 -11.14 3.72
N LYS A 127 8.66 -11.26 4.94
CA LYS A 127 9.93 -11.92 5.19
C LYS A 127 9.84 -13.44 4.93
N ASN A 128 8.81 -14.09 5.44
CA ASN A 128 8.69 -15.54 5.45
C ASN A 128 8.19 -16.10 4.12
N GLU A 129 7.28 -15.41 3.44
CA GLU A 129 6.61 -15.91 2.24
C GLU A 129 7.07 -15.24 0.95
N VAL A 130 7.63 -14.04 1.03
CA VAL A 130 8.01 -13.25 -0.16
C VAL A 130 9.53 -13.00 -0.21
N ASN A 131 10.24 -13.20 0.89
CA ASN A 131 11.68 -12.93 1.04
C ASN A 131 12.02 -11.44 0.84
N ILE A 132 11.19 -10.59 1.31
CA ILE A 132 11.40 -9.15 1.35
C ILE A 132 11.20 -8.66 2.78
#